data_db7cc513910d4168e07994b6558460a8
#
_entry.id   db7cc513910d4168e07994b6558460a8
#
_cell.length_a   1.000
_cell.length_b   1.000
_cell.length_c   1.000
_cell.angle_alpha   90.00
_cell.angle_beta   90.00
_cell.angle_gamma   90.00
#
_symmetry.space_group_name_H-M   'P 1'
#
loop_
_entity.id
_entity.type
_entity.pdbx_description
1 polymer ?
#
loop_
_entity_poly.entity_id
_entity_poly.type
_entity_poly.pdbx_seq_one_letter_code
_entity_poly.pdbx_strand_id
1 'polypeptide(L)'
;MDYISVKETSKKFHLSERRIQKLCETNRIEGCKMVSGIWLIPASATKPSDERMTNFPKDSDYLSLKELCDILSISTATGRNWIKLGKLIPEYTDKRKPYFTKQYTEKLKAELQSGKNQSLKSRRNKKFVCGNSLYSAYISENCQNIEPLQQILRIVTDESIALSSDVIQYFIADCALHLLAQKYDLSFKHEKALLSRFLKKEITLSLYDELIYALIADSEQALLFCEKYSPLFDFDYVYEPAEDILGLIYISCKNIDSRKATGSYYTPTKIVKKLIEKLDIASDARILDPCCGTGNFLLQLPAHVRFDQIYGNDTDTISVKITRLNMVLKYDILSVKTLYEHITKADYLASDSKTSYQYIIGNPPWGYEFSESEKEKLRKNYRTASGKNIESYDLFIEKALRNLSINGQLSFILPEAILNVKAHTPVRTAIMESNSIRYLNFLGNAFDKVQCPCIILQLIHTGKPLSTVGMEVSDCSHCTTILTNRKISAEYFSFHTTDAEYQ
;
A
#
# COMPACT_ATOMS: atom_id res chain seq x y z
N MET A 1 26.54 -23.41 -63.07
CA MET A 1 26.40 -22.41 -62.03
C MET A 1 27.37 -22.76 -60.92
N ASP A 2 28.28 -21.87 -60.63
CA ASP A 2 29.25 -22.09 -59.56
C ASP A 2 28.58 -21.79 -58.17
N TYR A 3 28.82 -22.68 -57.22
CA TYR A 3 28.32 -22.58 -55.90
C TYR A 3 29.47 -22.34 -54.90
N ILE A 4 29.25 -21.48 -53.92
CA ILE A 4 30.19 -21.17 -52.84
C ILE A 4 29.63 -21.62 -51.49
N SER A 5 30.52 -21.83 -50.53
CA SER A 5 30.17 -22.25 -49.17
C SER A 5 29.60 -21.11 -48.31
N VAL A 6 28.96 -21.45 -47.19
CA VAL A 6 28.53 -20.48 -46.18
C VAL A 6 29.68 -19.59 -45.71
N LYS A 7 30.88 -20.16 -45.54
CA LYS A 7 32.08 -19.44 -45.08
C LYS A 7 32.56 -18.41 -46.13
N GLU A 8 32.52 -18.76 -47.41
CA GLU A 8 32.89 -17.85 -48.50
C GLU A 8 31.84 -16.76 -48.69
N THR A 9 30.55 -17.12 -48.58
CA THR A 9 29.45 -16.15 -48.62
C THR A 9 29.49 -15.20 -47.41
N SER A 10 29.88 -15.69 -46.24
CA SER A 10 30.09 -14.88 -45.02
C SER A 10 31.11 -13.77 -45.29
N LYS A 11 32.24 -14.09 -45.93
CA LYS A 11 33.25 -13.11 -46.30
C LYS A 11 32.75 -12.16 -47.40
N LYS A 12 32.05 -12.66 -48.39
CA LYS A 12 31.50 -11.86 -49.51
C LYS A 12 30.45 -10.85 -49.04
N PHE A 13 29.58 -11.23 -48.13
CA PHE A 13 28.48 -10.38 -47.65
C PHE A 13 28.82 -9.58 -46.37
N HIS A 14 29.99 -9.81 -45.78
CA HIS A 14 30.39 -9.26 -44.47
C HIS A 14 29.34 -9.53 -43.39
N LEU A 15 28.90 -10.81 -43.29
CA LEU A 15 27.96 -11.30 -42.31
C LEU A 15 28.50 -12.53 -41.60
N SER A 16 28.09 -12.84 -40.37
CA SER A 16 28.48 -14.08 -39.70
C SER A 16 27.92 -15.32 -40.41
N GLU A 17 28.65 -16.45 -40.38
CA GLU A 17 28.24 -17.73 -40.98
C GLU A 17 26.83 -18.14 -40.50
N ARG A 18 26.56 -17.99 -39.22
CA ARG A 18 25.22 -18.23 -38.62
C ARG A 18 24.14 -17.36 -39.26
N ARG A 19 24.46 -16.13 -39.64
CA ARG A 19 23.53 -15.22 -40.32
C ARG A 19 23.26 -15.65 -41.76
N ILE A 20 24.28 -16.12 -42.48
CA ILE A 20 24.13 -16.67 -43.82
C ILE A 20 23.24 -17.93 -43.78
N GLN A 21 23.50 -18.86 -42.88
CA GLN A 21 22.65 -20.05 -42.69
C GLN A 21 21.19 -19.68 -42.48
N LYS A 22 20.94 -18.70 -41.61
CA LYS A 22 19.58 -18.21 -41.35
C LYS A 22 18.91 -17.58 -42.57
N LEU A 23 19.68 -16.89 -43.43
CA LEU A 23 19.16 -16.32 -44.65
C LEU A 23 18.85 -17.40 -45.70
N CYS A 24 19.61 -18.49 -45.74
CA CYS A 24 19.31 -19.67 -46.57
C CYS A 24 18.08 -20.42 -46.06
N GLU A 25 17.99 -20.70 -44.77
CA GLU A 25 16.80 -21.32 -44.10
C GLU A 25 15.50 -20.57 -44.39
N THR A 26 15.59 -19.25 -44.49
CA THR A 26 14.41 -18.38 -44.73
C THR A 26 14.22 -18.03 -46.19
N ASN A 27 14.90 -18.72 -47.14
CA ASN A 27 14.85 -18.52 -48.60
C ASN A 27 15.10 -17.06 -49.03
N ARG A 28 15.88 -16.30 -48.26
CA ARG A 28 16.22 -14.91 -48.59
C ARG A 28 17.44 -14.73 -49.44
N ILE A 29 18.19 -15.81 -49.71
CA ILE A 29 19.23 -15.87 -50.70
C ILE A 29 18.69 -16.76 -51.82
N GLU A 30 18.45 -16.15 -52.97
CA GLU A 30 17.84 -16.81 -54.10
C GLU A 30 18.77 -17.90 -54.68
N GLY A 31 18.21 -19.08 -55.01
CA GLY A 31 18.95 -20.20 -55.60
C GLY A 31 19.83 -20.99 -54.62
N CYS A 32 19.80 -20.72 -53.34
CA CYS A 32 20.50 -21.54 -52.34
C CYS A 32 19.80 -22.91 -52.16
N LYS A 33 20.59 -23.97 -51.97
CA LYS A 33 20.09 -25.34 -51.73
C LYS A 33 20.94 -26.07 -50.72
N MET A 34 20.30 -26.97 -49.98
CA MET A 34 21.00 -27.83 -49.03
C MET A 34 21.31 -29.17 -49.69
N VAL A 35 22.56 -29.58 -49.66
CA VAL A 35 23.01 -30.86 -50.18
C VAL A 35 23.86 -31.52 -49.09
N SER A 36 23.49 -32.74 -48.69
CA SER A 36 24.21 -33.50 -47.66
C SER A 36 24.48 -32.70 -46.35
N GLY A 37 23.53 -31.85 -45.95
CA GLY A 37 23.67 -31.05 -44.74
C GLY A 37 24.50 -29.77 -44.89
N ILE A 38 24.96 -29.45 -46.10
CA ILE A 38 25.76 -28.25 -46.39
C ILE A 38 24.96 -27.31 -47.29
N TRP A 39 24.90 -26.03 -46.95
CA TRP A 39 24.31 -25.01 -47.78
C TRP A 39 25.25 -24.65 -48.95
N LEU A 40 24.75 -24.81 -50.17
CA LEU A 40 25.38 -24.36 -51.41
C LEU A 40 24.67 -23.09 -51.88
N ILE A 41 25.44 -22.02 -52.06
CA ILE A 41 24.94 -20.69 -52.39
C ILE A 41 25.50 -20.31 -53.78
N PRO A 42 24.65 -19.86 -54.72
CA PRO A 42 25.16 -19.43 -56.02
C PRO A 42 26.24 -18.35 -55.87
N ALA A 43 27.36 -18.51 -56.59
CA ALA A 43 28.42 -17.49 -56.57
C ALA A 43 27.93 -16.12 -57.08
N SER A 44 26.90 -16.13 -57.94
CA SER A 44 26.22 -14.92 -58.43
C SER A 44 25.24 -14.29 -57.42
N ALA A 45 24.96 -14.95 -56.25
CA ALA A 45 24.02 -14.42 -55.29
C ALA A 45 24.44 -13.05 -54.78
N THR A 46 23.48 -12.15 -54.66
CA THR A 46 23.66 -10.82 -54.09
C THR A 46 23.23 -10.81 -52.63
N LYS A 47 23.84 -9.93 -51.87
CA LYS A 47 23.44 -9.72 -50.45
C LYS A 47 21.99 -9.27 -50.41
N PRO A 48 21.08 -10.00 -49.73
CA PRO A 48 19.70 -9.56 -49.58
C PRO A 48 19.62 -8.17 -48.95
N SER A 49 18.74 -7.33 -49.46
CA SER A 49 18.48 -6.02 -48.85
C SER A 49 18.07 -6.18 -47.38
N ASP A 50 18.64 -5.36 -46.51
CA ASP A 50 18.23 -5.38 -45.14
C ASP A 50 16.87 -4.65 -45.05
N GLU A 51 15.77 -5.39 -44.99
CA GLU A 51 14.41 -4.84 -44.81
C GLU A 51 14.27 -3.98 -43.53
N ARG A 52 15.34 -3.88 -42.74
CA ARG A 52 15.44 -3.00 -41.58
C ARG A 52 15.84 -1.56 -41.93
N MET A 53 16.20 -1.29 -43.17
CA MET A 53 16.47 0.06 -43.66
C MET A 53 15.26 0.59 -44.45
N THR A 54 14.11 0.70 -43.78
CA THR A 54 13.05 1.58 -44.26
C THR A 54 13.35 2.99 -43.77
N ASN A 55 13.22 3.97 -44.62
CA ASN A 55 13.48 5.38 -44.34
C ASN A 55 12.71 5.83 -43.09
N PHE A 56 13.41 6.16 -42.05
CA PHE A 56 12.82 6.81 -40.89
C PHE A 56 12.26 8.16 -41.36
N PRO A 57 10.97 8.43 -41.21
CA PRO A 57 10.45 9.76 -41.47
C PRO A 57 11.18 10.73 -40.54
N LYS A 58 11.86 11.72 -41.11
CA LYS A 58 12.59 12.73 -40.34
C LYS A 58 11.66 13.72 -39.61
N ASP A 59 10.36 13.48 -39.62
CA ASP A 59 9.38 14.32 -38.94
C ASP A 59 9.28 14.03 -37.46
N SER A 60 9.18 15.09 -36.68
CA SER A 60 9.18 15.17 -35.22
C SER A 60 7.95 14.53 -34.53
N ASP A 61 7.10 13.80 -35.26
CA ASP A 61 5.82 13.30 -34.77
C ASP A 61 5.83 11.89 -34.20
N TYR A 62 6.98 11.20 -34.27
CA TYR A 62 7.12 9.85 -33.72
C TYR A 62 7.84 9.85 -32.38
N LEU A 63 7.26 9.15 -31.41
CA LEU A 63 7.79 8.93 -30.07
C LEU A 63 8.41 7.54 -29.97
N SER A 64 9.55 7.43 -29.33
CA SER A 64 10.12 6.15 -28.93
C SER A 64 9.30 5.47 -27.84
N LEU A 65 9.48 4.16 -27.65
CA LEU A 65 8.83 3.45 -26.55
C LEU A 65 9.14 4.09 -25.17
N LYS A 66 10.34 4.66 -25.00
CA LYS A 66 10.71 5.33 -23.75
C LYS A 66 9.87 6.60 -23.55
N GLU A 67 9.81 7.47 -24.54
CA GLU A 67 9.03 8.71 -24.50
C GLU A 67 7.54 8.44 -24.32
N LEU A 68 6.98 7.45 -25.05
CA LEU A 68 5.60 7.00 -24.82
C LEU A 68 5.40 6.51 -23.36
N CYS A 69 6.32 5.70 -22.84
CA CYS A 69 6.23 5.21 -21.47
C CYS A 69 6.31 6.35 -20.44
N ASP A 70 7.15 7.35 -20.70
CA ASP A 70 7.27 8.54 -19.83
C ASP A 70 5.96 9.36 -19.86
N ILE A 71 5.38 9.62 -21.03
CA ILE A 71 4.08 10.31 -21.19
C ILE A 71 2.94 9.53 -20.53
N LEU A 72 2.95 8.22 -20.68
CA LEU A 72 1.97 7.32 -20.06
C LEU A 72 2.32 6.99 -18.60
N SER A 73 3.41 7.51 -18.04
CA SER A 73 3.95 7.22 -16.69
C SER A 73 4.01 5.72 -16.37
N ILE A 74 4.44 4.89 -17.30
CA ILE A 74 4.65 3.47 -17.13
C ILE A 74 6.13 3.10 -17.31
N SER A 75 6.56 1.97 -16.73
CA SER A 75 7.92 1.50 -16.96
C SER A 75 8.11 1.01 -18.39
N THR A 76 9.32 1.13 -18.94
CA THR A 76 9.66 0.58 -20.27
C THR A 76 9.50 -0.94 -20.32
N ALA A 77 9.67 -1.64 -19.18
CA ALA A 77 9.39 -3.07 -19.07
C ALA A 77 7.90 -3.36 -19.27
N THR A 78 7.04 -2.54 -18.70
CA THR A 78 5.59 -2.60 -18.90
C THR A 78 5.22 -2.34 -20.35
N GLY A 79 5.78 -1.30 -20.97
CA GLY A 79 5.55 -0.99 -22.37
C GLY A 79 5.93 -2.14 -23.31
N ARG A 80 7.07 -2.79 -23.08
CA ARG A 80 7.48 -4.00 -23.82
C ARG A 80 6.51 -5.16 -23.67
N ASN A 81 6.04 -5.39 -22.44
CA ASN A 81 5.05 -6.44 -22.18
C ASN A 81 3.70 -6.13 -22.86
N TRP A 82 3.29 -4.88 -22.90
CA TRP A 82 2.08 -4.47 -23.61
C TRP A 82 2.17 -4.64 -25.11
N ILE A 83 3.32 -4.38 -25.71
CA ILE A 83 3.57 -4.70 -27.12
C ILE A 83 3.47 -6.21 -27.34
N LYS A 84 4.08 -7.02 -26.47
CA LYS A 84 4.04 -8.48 -26.56
C LYS A 84 2.61 -9.04 -26.45
N LEU A 85 1.76 -8.39 -25.66
CA LEU A 85 0.35 -8.77 -25.44
C LEU A 85 -0.61 -8.14 -26.47
N GLY A 86 -0.11 -7.41 -27.48
CA GLY A 86 -0.93 -6.72 -28.48
C GLY A 86 -1.74 -5.53 -27.93
N LYS A 87 -1.43 -5.05 -26.72
CA LYS A 87 -2.12 -3.92 -26.08
C LYS A 87 -1.55 -2.55 -26.49
N LEU A 88 -0.30 -2.53 -26.94
CA LEU A 88 0.35 -1.42 -27.61
C LEU A 88 0.73 -1.91 -28.99
N ILE A 89 0.23 -1.24 -30.02
CA ILE A 89 0.54 -1.58 -31.42
C ILE A 89 1.49 -0.49 -31.94
N PRO A 90 2.77 -0.81 -32.16
CA PRO A 90 3.69 0.14 -32.78
C PRO A 90 3.22 0.47 -34.19
N GLU A 91 3.11 1.76 -34.51
CA GLU A 91 2.75 2.21 -35.85
C GLU A 91 3.94 2.19 -36.79
N TYR A 92 5.15 2.20 -36.23
CA TYR A 92 6.40 2.08 -36.97
C TYR A 92 7.45 1.31 -36.17
N THR A 93 8.34 0.58 -36.86
CA THR A 93 9.43 -0.15 -36.20
C THR A 93 10.72 0.05 -36.99
N ASP A 94 11.74 0.66 -36.37
CA ASP A 94 13.09 0.76 -36.91
C ASP A 94 14.09 -0.09 -36.12
N LYS A 95 14.86 -0.94 -36.78
CA LYS A 95 15.87 -1.82 -36.15
C LYS A 95 15.39 -2.56 -34.92
N ARG A 96 14.13 -3.02 -34.90
CA ARG A 96 13.42 -3.65 -33.78
C ARG A 96 13.03 -2.67 -32.64
N LYS A 97 13.19 -1.38 -32.85
CA LYS A 97 12.71 -0.38 -31.90
C LYS A 97 11.30 0.06 -32.32
N PRO A 98 10.31 -0.05 -31.44
CA PRO A 98 8.95 0.40 -31.72
C PRO A 98 8.85 1.92 -31.59
N TYR A 99 8.07 2.53 -32.47
CA TYR A 99 7.74 3.96 -32.48
C TYR A 99 6.23 4.15 -32.61
N PHE A 100 5.74 5.24 -32.05
CA PHE A 100 4.34 5.60 -31.92
C PHE A 100 4.14 7.05 -32.31
N THR A 101 3.02 7.40 -32.97
CA THR A 101 2.72 8.80 -33.24
C THR A 101 2.30 9.53 -31.96
N LYS A 102 2.50 10.84 -31.93
CA LYS A 102 1.99 11.70 -30.84
C LYS A 102 0.47 11.56 -30.71
N GLN A 103 -0.23 11.55 -31.84
CA GLN A 103 -1.69 11.41 -31.89
C GLN A 103 -2.17 10.07 -31.28
N TYR A 104 -1.52 8.96 -31.62
CA TYR A 104 -1.79 7.65 -31.00
C TYR A 104 -1.56 7.69 -29.49
N THR A 105 -0.47 8.31 -29.06
CA THR A 105 -0.11 8.41 -27.64
C THR A 105 -1.11 9.26 -26.86
N GLU A 106 -1.54 10.41 -27.41
CA GLU A 106 -2.55 11.28 -26.79
C GLU A 106 -3.91 10.59 -26.72
N LYS A 107 -4.33 9.95 -27.80
CA LYS A 107 -5.57 9.15 -27.81
C LYS A 107 -5.55 8.04 -26.77
N LEU A 108 -4.45 7.30 -26.72
CA LEU A 108 -4.27 6.24 -25.71
C LEU A 108 -4.27 6.79 -24.28
N LYS A 109 -3.62 7.93 -24.06
CA LYS A 109 -3.64 8.64 -22.78
C LYS A 109 -5.07 9.04 -22.39
N ALA A 110 -5.84 9.60 -23.30
CA ALA A 110 -7.23 9.97 -23.08
C ALA A 110 -8.13 8.75 -22.81
N GLU A 111 -7.96 7.64 -23.54
CA GLU A 111 -8.66 6.38 -23.29
C GLU A 111 -8.32 5.76 -21.93
N LEU A 112 -7.07 5.88 -21.52
CA LEU A 112 -6.62 5.46 -20.20
C LEU A 112 -7.21 6.36 -19.10
N GLN A 113 -7.23 7.65 -19.33
CA GLN A 113 -7.78 8.64 -18.41
C GLN A 113 -9.30 8.52 -18.23
N SER A 114 -10.02 8.27 -19.29
CA SER A 114 -11.48 8.09 -19.27
C SER A 114 -11.94 6.71 -18.78
N GLY A 115 -11.01 5.79 -18.51
CA GLY A 115 -11.34 4.42 -18.09
C GLY A 115 -12.02 3.56 -19.17
N LYS A 116 -12.14 4.05 -20.41
CA LYS A 116 -12.73 3.31 -21.54
C LYS A 116 -11.92 2.08 -21.93
N ASN A 117 -10.60 2.11 -21.72
CA ASN A 117 -9.73 0.98 -22.04
C ASN A 117 -9.49 0.08 -20.82
N GLN A 118 -10.37 -0.91 -20.64
CA GLN A 118 -10.29 -1.85 -19.51
C GLN A 118 -9.07 -2.80 -19.58
N SER A 119 -8.50 -3.03 -20.76
CA SER A 119 -7.35 -3.93 -20.93
C SER A 119 -6.07 -3.40 -20.28
N LEU A 120 -6.02 -2.11 -19.97
CA LEU A 120 -4.93 -1.42 -19.29
C LEU A 120 -5.10 -1.34 -17.77
N LYS A 121 -6.23 -1.85 -17.24
CA LYS A 121 -6.49 -2.00 -15.80
C LYS A 121 -5.70 -3.14 -15.16
N SER A 122 -4.59 -3.60 -15.77
CA SER A 122 -3.75 -4.62 -15.13
C SER A 122 -3.11 -4.06 -13.86
N ARG A 123 -2.99 -4.90 -12.84
CA ARG A 123 -2.63 -4.56 -11.45
C ARG A 123 -1.32 -3.76 -11.26
N ARG A 124 -0.42 -3.75 -12.25
CA ARG A 124 0.87 -3.04 -12.21
C ARG A 124 0.83 -1.60 -12.74
N ASN A 125 -0.24 -1.18 -13.42
CA ASN A 125 -0.30 0.08 -14.15
C ASN A 125 -1.40 1.02 -13.67
N LYS A 126 -1.73 0.98 -12.38
CA LYS A 126 -2.77 1.79 -11.74
C LYS A 126 -2.46 3.29 -11.65
N LYS A 127 -1.34 3.76 -12.21
CA LYS A 127 -1.07 5.20 -12.37
C LYS A 127 -2.10 5.92 -13.24
N PHE A 128 -2.90 5.19 -14.02
CA PHE A 128 -3.86 5.71 -14.99
C PHE A 128 -5.33 5.40 -14.69
N VAL A 129 -5.64 4.83 -13.55
CA VAL A 129 -7.00 4.95 -13.05
C VAL A 129 -7.11 6.38 -12.55
N CYS A 130 -7.44 7.28 -13.45
CA CYS A 130 -7.95 8.59 -13.09
C CYS A 130 -9.17 8.40 -12.23
N GLY A 131 -9.18 9.09 -11.18
CA GLY A 131 -10.19 9.11 -10.17
C GLY A 131 -9.59 8.61 -8.87
N ASN A 132 -9.52 9.50 -7.89
CA ASN A 132 -9.41 9.11 -6.52
C ASN A 132 -10.60 8.18 -6.27
N SER A 133 -10.35 6.88 -6.22
CA SER A 133 -11.42 5.91 -5.99
C SER A 133 -11.61 5.76 -4.50
N LEU A 134 -12.83 5.91 -4.06
CA LEU A 134 -13.21 5.63 -2.67
C LEU A 134 -12.70 4.23 -2.28
N TYR A 135 -12.00 4.16 -1.16
CA TYR A 135 -11.51 2.89 -0.62
C TYR A 135 -12.59 2.26 0.27
N SER A 136 -13.74 1.93 -0.33
CA SER A 136 -14.94 1.43 0.39
C SER A 136 -14.68 0.15 1.20
N ALA A 137 -13.70 -0.66 0.85
CA ALA A 137 -13.31 -1.83 1.65
C ALA A 137 -12.73 -1.47 3.03
N TYR A 138 -12.40 -0.20 3.27
CA TYR A 138 -11.82 0.27 4.53
C TYR A 138 -12.82 0.34 5.68
N ILE A 139 -14.07 0.69 5.40
CA ILE A 139 -15.18 0.84 6.37
C ILE A 139 -16.27 -0.20 6.13
N SER A 140 -17.28 -0.19 6.99
CA SER A 140 -18.43 -1.10 6.87
C SER A 140 -19.20 -0.82 5.57
N GLU A 141 -19.69 -1.90 4.92
CA GLU A 141 -20.39 -1.82 3.63
C GLU A 141 -21.66 -0.95 3.69
N ASN A 142 -22.30 -0.88 4.85
CA ASN A 142 -23.55 -0.14 5.08
C ASN A 142 -23.32 1.29 5.61
N CYS A 143 -22.07 1.79 5.63
CA CYS A 143 -21.77 3.14 6.10
C CYS A 143 -22.47 4.20 5.23
N GLN A 144 -23.27 5.06 5.86
CA GLN A 144 -24.07 6.08 5.18
C GLN A 144 -23.19 7.18 4.54
N ASN A 145 -21.95 7.34 5.01
CA ASN A 145 -21.03 8.34 4.49
C ASN A 145 -20.31 7.95 3.18
N ILE A 146 -20.56 6.76 2.64
CA ILE A 146 -19.97 6.32 1.38
C ILE A 146 -20.43 7.20 0.21
N GLU A 147 -21.72 7.52 0.15
CA GLU A 147 -22.29 8.30 -0.95
C GLU A 147 -21.82 9.75 -0.98
N PRO A 148 -21.85 10.53 0.13
CA PRO A 148 -21.27 11.88 0.18
C PRO A 148 -19.81 11.91 -0.30
N LEU A 149 -18.97 10.98 0.16
CA LEU A 149 -17.58 10.93 -0.22
C LEU A 149 -17.37 10.58 -1.70
N GLN A 150 -18.20 9.73 -2.28
CA GLN A 150 -18.18 9.46 -3.72
C GLN A 150 -18.52 10.71 -4.55
N GLN A 151 -19.47 11.51 -4.08
CA GLN A 151 -19.86 12.75 -4.75
C GLN A 151 -18.74 13.79 -4.69
N ILE A 152 -18.10 13.97 -3.52
CA ILE A 152 -16.90 14.83 -3.38
C ILE A 152 -15.82 14.44 -4.39
N LEU A 153 -15.49 13.15 -4.47
CA LEU A 153 -14.47 12.66 -5.39
C LEU A 153 -14.85 12.87 -6.87
N ARG A 154 -16.14 12.83 -7.21
CA ARG A 154 -16.64 13.16 -8.56
C ARG A 154 -16.43 14.65 -8.86
N ILE A 155 -16.89 15.55 -7.98
CA ILE A 155 -16.71 17.00 -8.17
C ILE A 155 -15.22 17.35 -8.32
N VAL A 156 -14.36 16.81 -7.43
CA VAL A 156 -12.91 17.00 -7.49
C VAL A 156 -12.35 16.58 -8.86
N THR A 157 -12.86 15.46 -9.40
CA THR A 157 -12.40 14.93 -10.70
C THR A 157 -12.91 15.77 -11.86
N ASP A 158 -14.21 16.12 -11.85
CA ASP A 158 -14.88 16.82 -12.94
C ASP A 158 -14.36 18.25 -13.06
N GLU A 159 -14.09 18.91 -11.95
CA GLU A 159 -13.52 20.27 -11.90
C GLU A 159 -11.99 20.27 -11.92
N SER A 160 -11.34 19.12 -12.01
CA SER A 160 -9.87 18.98 -12.03
C SER A 160 -9.19 19.65 -10.84
N ILE A 161 -9.78 19.57 -9.65
CA ILE A 161 -9.23 20.17 -8.42
C ILE A 161 -8.00 19.39 -7.97
N ALA A 162 -6.89 20.10 -7.76
CA ALA A 162 -5.67 19.49 -7.25
C ALA A 162 -5.81 19.16 -5.75
N LEU A 163 -5.74 17.88 -5.40
CA LEU A 163 -5.77 17.42 -4.01
C LEU A 163 -4.40 17.63 -3.34
N SER A 164 -4.12 18.87 -2.95
CA SER A 164 -2.99 19.15 -2.07
C SER A 164 -3.24 18.61 -0.66
N SER A 165 -2.19 18.56 0.14
CA SER A 165 -2.29 18.21 1.56
C SER A 165 -3.29 19.09 2.31
N ASP A 166 -3.33 20.38 2.01
CA ASP A 166 -4.21 21.35 2.68
C ASP A 166 -5.67 21.15 2.26
N VAL A 167 -5.95 20.95 0.96
CA VAL A 167 -7.30 20.69 0.47
C VAL A 167 -7.88 19.40 1.10
N ILE A 168 -7.08 18.35 1.25
CA ILE A 168 -7.50 17.13 1.93
C ILE A 168 -7.83 17.43 3.40
N GLN A 169 -7.02 18.24 4.07
CA GLN A 169 -7.27 18.63 5.46
C GLN A 169 -8.54 19.50 5.60
N TYR A 170 -8.91 20.31 4.60
CA TYR A 170 -10.17 21.06 4.61
C TYR A 170 -11.39 20.14 4.58
N PHE A 171 -11.37 19.09 3.76
CA PHE A 171 -12.45 18.08 3.76
C PHE A 171 -12.54 17.32 5.09
N ILE A 172 -11.40 16.99 5.68
CA ILE A 172 -11.34 16.33 6.98
C ILE A 172 -11.90 17.25 8.08
N ALA A 173 -11.53 18.54 8.06
CA ALA A 173 -11.99 19.53 9.02
C ALA A 173 -13.50 19.75 8.94
N ASP A 174 -14.06 19.91 7.76
CA ASP A 174 -15.50 20.08 7.57
C ASP A 174 -16.27 18.84 8.03
N CYS A 175 -15.87 17.65 7.60
CA CYS A 175 -16.47 16.40 8.05
C CYS A 175 -16.37 16.25 9.58
N ALA A 176 -15.21 16.54 10.18
CA ALA A 176 -15.03 16.46 11.64
C ALA A 176 -15.97 17.41 12.41
N LEU A 177 -16.19 18.62 11.88
CA LEU A 177 -17.18 19.57 12.45
C LEU A 177 -18.58 18.98 12.44
N HIS A 178 -19.02 18.37 11.35
CA HIS A 178 -20.31 17.70 11.25
C HIS A 178 -20.45 16.54 12.24
N LEU A 179 -19.46 15.65 12.30
CA LEU A 179 -19.48 14.48 13.18
C LEU A 179 -19.48 14.87 14.65
N LEU A 180 -18.66 15.88 15.05
CA LEU A 180 -18.58 16.37 16.41
C LEU A 180 -19.85 17.13 16.81
N ALA A 181 -20.42 17.94 15.89
CA ALA A 181 -21.68 18.62 16.14
C ALA A 181 -22.83 17.64 16.42
N GLN A 182 -22.89 16.52 15.70
CA GLN A 182 -23.87 15.46 15.95
C GLN A 182 -23.59 14.69 17.24
N LYS A 183 -22.34 14.30 17.50
CA LYS A 183 -21.98 13.60 18.74
C LYS A 183 -22.37 14.39 19.99
N TYR A 184 -22.12 15.70 19.98
CA TYR A 184 -22.36 16.56 21.14
C TYR A 184 -23.72 17.33 21.11
N ASP A 185 -24.58 16.97 20.15
CA ASP A 185 -25.93 17.56 19.97
C ASP A 185 -25.91 19.09 19.86
N LEU A 186 -24.96 19.65 19.15
CA LEU A 186 -24.81 21.10 19.00
C LEU A 186 -25.91 21.69 18.09
N SER A 187 -26.25 22.96 18.31
CA SER A 187 -27.36 23.65 17.63
C SER A 187 -27.24 23.66 16.10
N PHE A 188 -26.01 23.64 15.59
CA PHE A 188 -25.70 23.69 14.15
C PHE A 188 -25.47 22.30 13.52
N LYS A 189 -25.78 21.21 14.19
CA LYS A 189 -25.53 19.83 13.73
C LYS A 189 -26.19 19.44 12.39
N HIS A 190 -27.22 20.17 11.96
CA HIS A 190 -27.94 19.98 10.69
C HIS A 190 -27.62 21.05 9.66
N GLU A 191 -26.69 21.95 9.95
CA GLU A 191 -26.30 22.99 9.02
C GLU A 191 -25.15 22.52 8.13
N LYS A 192 -24.91 23.25 7.02
CA LYS A 192 -23.93 22.90 6.01
C LYS A 192 -22.78 23.92 5.98
N ALA A 193 -21.72 23.61 5.21
CA ALA A 193 -20.55 24.45 5.07
C ALA A 193 -19.93 24.84 6.42
N LEU A 194 -19.86 23.90 7.36
CA LEU A 194 -19.47 24.17 8.74
C LEU A 194 -18.04 24.70 8.83
N LEU A 195 -17.12 24.28 7.97
CA LEU A 195 -15.76 24.83 7.99
C LEU A 195 -15.74 26.32 7.69
N SER A 196 -16.48 26.81 6.69
CA SER A 196 -16.57 28.24 6.37
C SER A 196 -17.10 29.04 7.55
N ARG A 197 -18.15 28.55 8.21
CA ARG A 197 -18.75 29.20 9.38
C ARG A 197 -17.84 29.20 10.61
N PHE A 198 -17.13 28.11 10.80
CA PHE A 198 -16.13 27.99 11.86
C PHE A 198 -14.99 28.99 11.67
N LEU A 199 -14.46 29.11 10.45
CA LEU A 199 -13.40 30.07 10.11
C LEU A 199 -13.87 31.52 10.26
N LYS A 200 -15.15 31.81 10.00
CA LYS A 200 -15.80 33.12 10.25
C LYS A 200 -16.13 33.36 11.72
N LYS A 201 -15.85 32.39 12.61
CA LYS A 201 -16.17 32.44 14.05
C LYS A 201 -17.68 32.53 14.35
N GLU A 202 -18.53 32.02 13.47
CA GLU A 202 -19.98 31.95 13.67
C GLU A 202 -20.39 30.75 14.52
N ILE A 203 -19.55 29.71 14.53
CA ILE A 203 -19.74 28.48 15.32
C ILE A 203 -18.44 28.11 16.04
N THR A 204 -18.53 27.33 17.12
CA THR A 204 -17.41 26.83 17.91
C THR A 204 -17.71 25.44 18.43
N LEU A 205 -16.68 24.61 18.57
CA LEU A 205 -16.68 23.34 19.29
C LEU A 205 -16.16 23.50 20.73
N SER A 206 -15.92 24.73 21.15
CA SER A 206 -15.36 25.07 22.48
C SER A 206 -14.02 24.36 22.74
N LEU A 207 -14.00 23.30 23.53
CA LEU A 207 -12.80 22.57 23.91
C LEU A 207 -12.02 22.02 22.69
N TYR A 208 -12.68 21.73 21.59
CA TYR A 208 -12.08 21.02 20.45
C TYR A 208 -11.73 21.91 19.25
N ASP A 209 -11.92 23.23 19.35
CA ASP A 209 -11.56 24.19 18.28
C ASP A 209 -10.09 24.04 17.86
N GLU A 210 -9.20 23.81 18.84
CA GLU A 210 -7.77 23.61 18.57
C GLU A 210 -7.50 22.45 17.62
N LEU A 211 -8.27 21.35 17.69
CA LEU A 211 -8.09 20.19 16.83
C LEU A 211 -8.47 20.49 15.37
N ILE A 212 -9.47 21.33 15.16
CA ILE A 212 -9.87 21.78 13.82
C ILE A 212 -8.82 22.75 13.27
N TYR A 213 -8.41 23.76 14.07
CA TYR A 213 -7.34 24.70 13.66
C TYR A 213 -6.03 23.98 13.37
N ALA A 214 -5.71 22.87 14.06
CA ALA A 214 -4.54 22.08 13.77
C ALA A 214 -4.52 21.52 12.33
N LEU A 215 -5.67 21.34 11.67
CA LEU A 215 -5.78 20.94 10.26
C LEU A 215 -5.58 22.09 9.29
N ILE A 216 -5.75 23.35 9.73
CA ILE A 216 -5.80 24.53 8.88
C ILE A 216 -4.48 25.30 9.01
N ALA A 217 -3.65 25.23 7.96
CA ALA A 217 -2.38 25.94 7.92
C ALA A 217 -2.58 27.45 7.72
N ASP A 218 -3.56 27.84 6.89
CA ASP A 218 -3.91 29.22 6.55
C ASP A 218 -5.43 29.36 6.48
N SER A 219 -6.02 30.08 7.45
CA SER A 219 -7.47 30.24 7.57
C SER A 219 -8.07 31.08 6.44
N GLU A 220 -7.33 32.05 5.91
CA GLU A 220 -7.80 32.92 4.82
C GLU A 220 -7.87 32.11 3.51
N GLN A 221 -6.82 31.39 3.20
CA GLN A 221 -6.82 30.50 2.03
C GLN A 221 -7.87 29.39 2.13
N ALA A 222 -8.08 28.81 3.30
CA ALA A 222 -9.12 27.81 3.53
C ALA A 222 -10.51 28.40 3.29
N LEU A 223 -10.78 29.61 3.78
CA LEU A 223 -12.05 30.30 3.58
C LEU A 223 -12.30 30.61 2.10
N LEU A 224 -11.31 31.15 1.40
CA LEU A 224 -11.39 31.39 -0.04
C LEU A 224 -11.65 30.11 -0.85
N PHE A 225 -11.03 29.01 -0.44
CA PHE A 225 -11.28 27.71 -1.05
C PHE A 225 -12.72 27.22 -0.82
N CYS A 226 -13.23 27.33 0.40
CA CYS A 226 -14.61 26.95 0.74
C CYS A 226 -15.63 27.80 -0.04
N GLU A 227 -15.39 29.09 -0.20
CA GLU A 227 -16.28 29.97 -0.96
C GLU A 227 -16.24 29.68 -2.45
N LYS A 228 -15.06 29.42 -3.01
CA LYS A 228 -14.90 29.09 -4.44
C LYS A 228 -15.52 27.76 -4.81
N TYR A 229 -15.41 26.77 -3.94
CA TYR A 229 -15.85 25.39 -4.18
C TYR A 229 -16.94 24.99 -3.19
N SER A 230 -17.90 25.88 -2.92
CA SER A 230 -18.97 25.64 -1.93
C SER A 230 -19.74 24.32 -2.10
N PRO A 231 -19.96 23.78 -3.32
CA PRO A 231 -20.61 22.46 -3.45
C PRO A 231 -19.85 21.30 -2.80
N LEU A 232 -18.54 21.43 -2.56
CA LEU A 232 -17.73 20.43 -1.86
C LEU A 232 -17.95 20.39 -0.35
N PHE A 233 -18.64 21.40 0.21
CA PHE A 233 -18.93 21.56 1.63
C PHE A 233 -20.44 21.54 1.91
N ASP A 234 -21.25 21.09 0.94
CA ASP A 234 -22.73 21.03 1.04
C ASP A 234 -23.24 19.59 1.21
N PHE A 235 -22.47 18.76 1.90
CA PHE A 235 -22.81 17.37 2.15
C PHE A 235 -23.30 17.16 3.60
N ASP A 236 -24.24 16.22 3.74
CA ASP A 236 -24.66 15.74 5.04
C ASP A 236 -23.81 14.51 5.41
N TYR A 237 -23.12 14.59 6.54
CA TYR A 237 -22.43 13.47 7.14
C TYR A 237 -23.25 12.89 8.29
N VAL A 238 -23.08 11.61 8.56
CA VAL A 238 -23.75 10.92 9.66
C VAL A 238 -22.69 10.41 10.65
N TYR A 239 -22.87 10.74 11.92
CA TYR A 239 -22.02 10.21 12.98
C TYR A 239 -22.32 8.73 13.19
N GLU A 240 -21.39 7.87 12.84
CA GLU A 240 -21.45 6.42 13.04
C GLU A 240 -20.33 6.01 13.99
N PRO A 241 -20.66 5.59 15.23
CA PRO A 241 -19.66 5.20 16.22
C PRO A 241 -18.73 4.10 15.68
N ALA A 242 -17.43 4.25 15.94
CA ALA A 242 -16.38 3.33 15.53
C ALA A 242 -16.12 3.19 14.01
N GLU A 243 -16.76 4.01 13.16
CA GLU A 243 -16.39 4.11 11.73
C GLU A 243 -15.38 5.24 11.53
N ASP A 244 -14.26 4.92 10.87
CA ASP A 244 -13.18 5.89 10.58
C ASP A 244 -13.47 6.67 9.29
N ILE A 245 -14.46 7.57 9.35
CA ILE A 245 -14.86 8.39 8.19
C ILE A 245 -13.76 9.38 7.81
N LEU A 246 -13.11 9.99 8.81
CA LEU A 246 -12.02 10.95 8.56
C LEU A 246 -10.82 10.27 7.89
N GLY A 247 -10.47 9.06 8.33
CA GLY A 247 -9.46 8.24 7.70
C GLY A 247 -9.85 7.83 6.28
N LEU A 248 -11.12 7.49 6.03
CA LEU A 248 -11.61 7.16 4.69
C LEU A 248 -11.42 8.33 3.71
N ILE A 249 -11.73 9.57 4.12
CA ILE A 249 -11.45 10.77 3.31
C ILE A 249 -9.97 10.85 2.99
N TYR A 250 -9.12 10.78 4.02
CA TYR A 250 -7.67 10.88 3.86
C TYR A 250 -7.11 9.83 2.89
N ILE A 251 -7.48 8.57 3.11
CA ILE A 251 -7.01 7.45 2.31
C ILE A 251 -7.50 7.56 0.85
N SER A 252 -8.74 7.99 0.65
CA SER A 252 -9.33 8.09 -0.69
C SER A 252 -8.74 9.24 -1.50
N CYS A 253 -8.39 10.34 -0.83
CA CYS A 253 -7.80 11.53 -1.46
C CYS A 253 -6.28 11.45 -1.61
N LYS A 254 -5.58 10.67 -0.78
CA LYS A 254 -4.12 10.51 -0.85
C LYS A 254 -3.70 9.73 -2.08
N ASN A 255 -2.72 10.24 -2.83
CA ASN A 255 -2.22 9.59 -4.05
C ASN A 255 -1.67 8.18 -3.76
N ILE A 256 -2.01 7.21 -4.64
CA ILE A 256 -1.59 5.79 -4.51
C ILE A 256 -0.07 5.65 -4.50
N ASP A 257 0.66 6.49 -5.23
CA ASP A 257 2.13 6.43 -5.30
C ASP A 257 2.80 6.85 -3.98
N SER A 258 2.24 7.84 -3.27
CA SER A 258 2.75 8.25 -1.96
C SER A 258 2.52 7.19 -0.88
N ARG A 259 1.47 6.38 -0.98
CA ARG A 259 1.20 5.27 -0.04
C ARG A 259 2.24 4.15 -0.15
N LYS A 260 2.68 3.83 -1.37
CA LYS A 260 3.71 2.80 -1.60
C LYS A 260 5.08 3.20 -1.09
N ALA A 261 5.44 4.48 -1.24
CA ALA A 261 6.73 5.00 -0.79
C ALA A 261 6.89 4.93 0.75
N THR A 262 5.77 5.02 1.49
CA THR A 262 5.77 4.97 2.96
C THR A 262 5.46 3.58 3.53
N GLY A 263 5.18 2.57 2.69
CA GLY A 263 4.74 1.24 3.15
C GLY A 263 3.40 1.27 3.91
N SER A 264 2.64 2.37 3.79
CA SER A 264 1.41 2.58 4.56
C SER A 264 0.24 1.85 3.90
N TYR A 265 -0.19 0.77 4.52
CA TYR A 265 -1.38 0.01 4.14
C TYR A 265 -2.45 0.18 5.22
N TYR A 266 -3.57 0.78 4.83
CA TYR A 266 -4.68 0.98 5.75
C TYR A 266 -5.52 -0.29 5.87
N THR A 267 -5.73 -0.72 7.11
CA THR A 267 -6.37 -1.99 7.40
C THR A 267 -7.88 -1.86 7.39
N PRO A 268 -8.61 -2.68 6.58
CA PRO A 268 -10.06 -2.70 6.61
C PRO A 268 -10.62 -2.97 8.00
N THR A 269 -11.65 -2.22 8.42
CA THR A 269 -12.28 -2.32 9.73
C THR A 269 -12.72 -3.76 10.08
N LYS A 270 -13.20 -4.53 9.10
CA LYS A 270 -13.55 -5.94 9.27
C LYS A 270 -12.37 -6.81 9.78
N ILE A 271 -11.16 -6.52 9.28
CA ILE A 271 -9.95 -7.26 9.68
C ILE A 271 -9.51 -6.81 11.08
N VAL A 272 -9.61 -5.50 11.36
CA VAL A 272 -9.29 -4.96 12.68
C VAL A 272 -10.21 -5.56 13.74
N LYS A 273 -11.53 -5.59 13.50
CA LYS A 273 -12.51 -6.23 14.40
C LYS A 273 -12.14 -7.68 14.68
N LYS A 274 -11.81 -8.46 13.64
CA LYS A 274 -11.40 -9.87 13.79
C LYS A 274 -10.15 -10.05 14.66
N LEU A 275 -9.21 -9.10 14.61
CA LEU A 275 -8.03 -9.10 15.48
C LEU A 275 -8.40 -8.77 16.92
N ILE A 276 -9.19 -7.71 17.13
CA ILE A 276 -9.57 -7.23 18.47
C ILE A 276 -10.46 -8.24 19.20
N GLU A 277 -11.41 -8.87 18.52
CA GLU A 277 -12.31 -9.91 19.08
C GLU A 277 -11.58 -11.10 19.71
N LYS A 278 -10.34 -11.34 19.32
CA LYS A 278 -9.48 -12.40 19.87
C LYS A 278 -8.65 -11.96 21.07
N LEU A 279 -8.80 -10.69 21.51
CA LEU A 279 -8.09 -10.14 22.67
C LEU A 279 -9.06 -10.03 23.85
N ASP A 280 -8.71 -10.65 24.96
CA ASP A 280 -9.42 -10.47 26.23
C ASP A 280 -8.79 -9.28 26.97
N ILE A 281 -9.23 -8.06 26.62
CA ILE A 281 -8.63 -6.82 27.11
C ILE A 281 -9.14 -6.52 28.51
N ALA A 282 -8.25 -6.55 29.49
CA ALA A 282 -8.57 -6.21 30.87
C ALA A 282 -8.91 -4.70 31.03
N SER A 283 -9.76 -4.39 32.00
CA SER A 283 -10.29 -3.03 32.22
C SER A 283 -9.25 -2.00 32.68
N ASP A 284 -8.07 -2.42 33.10
CA ASP A 284 -6.95 -1.59 33.57
C ASP A 284 -5.71 -1.67 32.67
N ALA A 285 -5.81 -2.36 31.54
CA ALA A 285 -4.69 -2.62 30.66
C ALA A 285 -4.23 -1.37 29.89
N ARG A 286 -2.93 -1.18 29.77
CA ARG A 286 -2.33 -0.19 28.87
C ARG A 286 -2.17 -0.78 27.45
N ILE A 287 -2.67 -0.06 26.48
CA ILE A 287 -2.73 -0.49 25.08
C ILE A 287 -1.94 0.47 24.21
N LEU A 288 -1.06 -0.06 23.35
CA LEU A 288 -0.30 0.72 22.37
C LEU A 288 -0.61 0.26 20.95
N ASP A 289 -0.88 1.23 20.10
CA ASP A 289 -0.72 1.05 18.64
C ASP A 289 0.51 1.86 18.18
N PRO A 290 1.64 1.21 17.86
CA PRO A 290 2.90 1.89 17.54
C PRO A 290 2.95 2.51 16.14
N CYS A 291 1.93 2.32 15.32
CA CYS A 291 1.78 2.82 13.95
C CYS A 291 0.30 3.06 13.63
N CYS A 292 -0.34 3.87 14.48
CA CYS A 292 -1.80 3.95 14.58
C CYS A 292 -2.51 4.49 13.33
N GLY A 293 -1.77 5.07 12.38
CA GLY A 293 -2.36 5.68 11.20
C GLY A 293 -3.46 6.68 11.57
N THR A 294 -4.66 6.48 11.07
CA THR A 294 -5.84 7.30 11.37
C THR A 294 -6.62 6.82 12.61
N GLY A 295 -6.12 5.79 13.32
CA GLY A 295 -6.67 5.32 14.57
C GLY A 295 -7.70 4.20 14.46
N ASN A 296 -7.81 3.53 13.31
CA ASN A 296 -8.84 2.50 13.11
C ASN A 296 -8.77 1.36 14.14
N PHE A 297 -7.56 0.89 14.52
CA PHE A 297 -7.43 -0.13 15.59
C PHE A 297 -7.94 0.39 16.93
N LEU A 298 -7.64 1.63 17.27
CA LEU A 298 -8.06 2.26 18.53
C LEU A 298 -9.57 2.51 18.56
N LEU A 299 -10.18 2.78 17.40
CA LEU A 299 -11.64 2.90 17.27
C LEU A 299 -12.37 1.57 17.52
N GLN A 300 -11.76 0.43 17.22
CA GLN A 300 -12.39 -0.88 17.40
C GLN A 300 -12.20 -1.47 18.80
N LEU A 301 -11.47 -0.80 19.71
CA LEU A 301 -11.33 -1.28 21.09
C LEU A 301 -12.69 -1.38 21.80
N PRO A 302 -12.89 -2.35 22.69
CA PRO A 302 -14.15 -2.54 23.41
C PRO A 302 -14.58 -1.31 24.22
N ALA A 303 -15.87 -1.15 24.44
CA ALA A 303 -16.46 0.01 25.12
C ALA A 303 -16.00 0.20 26.59
N HIS A 304 -15.56 -0.86 27.26
CA HIS A 304 -15.05 -0.77 28.64
C HIS A 304 -13.62 -0.22 28.73
N VAL A 305 -12.90 -0.13 27.60
CA VAL A 305 -11.55 0.47 27.55
C VAL A 305 -11.68 1.98 27.60
N ARG A 306 -11.01 2.62 28.56
CA ARG A 306 -11.01 4.08 28.72
C ARG A 306 -9.88 4.72 27.94
N PHE A 307 -10.02 6.00 27.59
CA PHE A 307 -9.01 6.71 26.81
C PHE A 307 -7.64 6.81 27.53
N ASP A 308 -7.63 6.93 28.86
CA ASP A 308 -6.39 7.02 29.67
C ASP A 308 -5.52 5.75 29.61
N GLN A 309 -6.02 4.68 29.04
CA GLN A 309 -5.31 3.41 28.84
C GLN A 309 -4.66 3.30 27.44
N ILE A 310 -5.05 4.18 26.51
CA ILE A 310 -4.76 4.07 25.09
C ILE A 310 -3.59 4.97 24.72
N TYR A 311 -2.62 4.40 24.01
CA TYR A 311 -1.48 5.10 23.45
C TYR A 311 -1.38 4.79 21.96
N GLY A 312 -1.14 5.82 21.16
CA GLY A 312 -0.93 5.70 19.72
C GLY A 312 0.20 6.61 19.25
N ASN A 313 1.01 6.13 18.35
CA ASN A 313 1.93 7.02 17.64
C ASN A 313 2.00 6.68 16.16
N ASP A 314 2.32 7.68 15.36
CA ASP A 314 2.58 7.54 13.94
C ASP A 314 3.57 8.63 13.49
N THR A 315 4.25 8.41 12.39
CA THR A 315 5.15 9.40 11.79
C THR A 315 4.43 10.39 10.88
N ASP A 316 3.24 10.01 10.36
CA ASP A 316 2.42 10.86 9.49
C ASP A 316 1.61 11.88 10.31
N THR A 317 1.96 13.14 10.15
CA THR A 317 1.33 14.26 10.89
C THR A 317 -0.19 14.33 10.69
N ILE A 318 -0.69 14.09 9.48
CA ILE A 318 -2.12 14.18 9.19
C ILE A 318 -2.85 13.00 9.81
N SER A 319 -2.29 11.80 9.71
CA SER A 319 -2.84 10.62 10.36
C SER A 319 -2.98 10.81 11.87
N VAL A 320 -1.97 11.37 12.54
CA VAL A 320 -2.02 11.67 13.99
C VAL A 320 -3.12 12.69 14.32
N LYS A 321 -3.31 13.74 13.53
CA LYS A 321 -4.40 14.71 13.70
C LYS A 321 -5.76 14.03 13.58
N ILE A 322 -5.93 13.15 12.59
CA ILE A 322 -7.15 12.35 12.39
C ILE A 322 -7.38 11.43 13.58
N THR A 323 -6.35 10.72 14.04
CA THR A 323 -6.47 9.83 15.21
C THR A 323 -6.96 10.60 16.43
N ARG A 324 -6.46 11.81 16.69
CA ARG A 324 -6.93 12.65 17.79
C ARG A 324 -8.41 12.99 17.68
N LEU A 325 -8.86 13.38 16.49
CA LEU A 325 -10.29 13.63 16.24
C LEU A 325 -11.13 12.35 16.41
N ASN A 326 -10.67 11.23 15.90
CA ASN A 326 -11.35 9.94 16.07
C ASN A 326 -11.43 9.51 17.53
N MET A 327 -10.40 9.80 18.34
CA MET A 327 -10.48 9.55 19.78
C MET A 327 -11.53 10.44 20.46
N VAL A 328 -11.62 11.72 20.11
CA VAL A 328 -12.70 12.60 20.61
C VAL A 328 -14.08 12.13 20.12
N LEU A 329 -14.20 11.62 18.90
CA LEU A 329 -15.45 11.05 18.40
C LEU A 329 -15.87 9.78 19.16
N LYS A 330 -14.92 8.99 19.66
CA LYS A 330 -15.21 7.76 20.41
C LYS A 330 -15.37 7.99 21.91
N TYR A 331 -14.49 8.79 22.51
CA TYR A 331 -14.39 8.99 23.96
C TYR A 331 -14.77 10.42 24.37
N ASP A 332 -15.22 10.59 25.59
CA ASP A 332 -15.48 11.91 26.16
C ASP A 332 -14.21 12.45 26.82
N ILE A 333 -13.37 13.08 26.00
CA ILE A 333 -12.05 13.57 26.41
C ILE A 333 -12.18 15.02 26.87
N LEU A 334 -11.98 15.26 28.17
CA LEU A 334 -12.12 16.58 28.80
C LEU A 334 -10.84 17.43 28.72
N SER A 335 -9.75 16.90 28.21
CA SER A 335 -8.45 17.60 28.13
C SER A 335 -7.76 17.32 26.81
N VAL A 336 -7.63 18.34 25.98
CA VAL A 336 -6.85 18.26 24.73
C VAL A 336 -5.38 17.95 25.02
N LYS A 337 -4.83 18.44 26.16
CA LYS A 337 -3.46 18.12 26.57
C LYS A 337 -3.26 16.60 26.74
N THR A 338 -4.16 15.92 27.45
CA THR A 338 -4.10 14.46 27.61
C THR A 338 -4.17 13.75 26.26
N LEU A 339 -4.98 14.25 25.33
CA LEU A 339 -5.04 13.71 23.97
C LEU A 339 -3.68 13.80 23.24
N TYR A 340 -2.98 14.92 23.38
CA TYR A 340 -1.65 15.10 22.75
C TYR A 340 -0.56 14.25 23.42
N GLU A 341 -0.68 13.98 24.72
CA GLU A 341 0.24 13.10 25.47
C GLU A 341 0.07 11.63 25.07
N HIS A 342 -1.16 11.20 24.78
CA HIS A 342 -1.48 9.81 24.47
C HIS A 342 -1.36 9.48 22.97
N ILE A 343 -1.71 10.44 22.11
CA ILE A 343 -1.63 10.26 20.64
C ILE A 343 -0.54 11.19 20.09
N THR A 344 0.61 10.63 19.80
CA THR A 344 1.82 11.39 19.51
C THR A 344 2.32 11.19 18.08
N LYS A 345 2.93 12.25 17.51
CA LYS A 345 3.74 12.13 16.31
C LYS A 345 5.14 11.68 16.71
N ALA A 346 5.45 10.41 16.50
CA ALA A 346 6.75 9.86 16.86
C ALA A 346 7.14 8.70 15.95
N ASP A 347 8.45 8.53 15.75
CA ASP A 347 9.00 7.30 15.20
C ASP A 347 9.18 6.29 16.33
N TYR A 348 8.35 5.24 16.30
CA TYR A 348 8.39 4.19 17.30
C TYR A 348 9.77 3.54 17.40
N LEU A 349 10.44 3.29 16.26
CA LEU A 349 11.74 2.62 16.25
C LEU A 349 12.86 3.48 16.84
N ALA A 350 12.77 4.81 16.74
CA ALA A 350 13.75 5.74 17.28
C ALA A 350 13.53 6.08 18.78
N SER A 351 12.37 5.79 19.34
CA SER A 351 12.02 6.10 20.72
C SER A 351 12.78 5.20 21.71
N ASP A 352 13.36 5.77 22.76
CA ASP A 352 14.01 5.03 23.87
C ASP A 352 13.05 4.72 25.03
N SER A 353 11.75 4.82 24.81
CA SER A 353 10.75 4.58 25.84
C SER A 353 10.84 3.15 26.39
N LYS A 354 11.01 3.06 27.71
CA LYS A 354 10.99 1.81 28.48
C LYS A 354 9.56 1.50 29.01
N THR A 355 8.56 2.22 28.55
CA THR A 355 7.19 2.00 28.96
C THR A 355 6.73 0.60 28.55
N SER A 356 6.10 -0.09 29.51
CA SER A 356 5.56 -1.44 29.30
C SER A 356 4.07 -1.38 29.05
N TYR A 357 3.58 -2.22 28.14
CA TYR A 357 2.17 -2.31 27.75
C TYR A 357 1.67 -3.73 27.92
N GLN A 358 0.40 -3.89 28.30
CA GLN A 358 -0.25 -5.19 28.37
C GLN A 358 -0.71 -5.64 26.97
N TYR A 359 -1.08 -4.68 26.12
CA TYR A 359 -1.44 -5.00 24.73
C TYR A 359 -0.70 -4.06 23.77
N ILE A 360 -0.11 -4.65 22.74
CA ILE A 360 0.45 -3.92 21.60
C ILE A 360 -0.24 -4.47 20.34
N ILE A 361 -0.94 -3.59 19.62
CA ILE A 361 -1.78 -3.96 18.48
C ILE A 361 -1.42 -3.10 17.27
N GLY A 362 -1.72 -3.55 16.07
CA GLY A 362 -1.55 -2.71 14.89
C GLY A 362 -1.21 -3.47 13.62
N ASN A 363 -0.90 -2.69 12.60
CA ASN A 363 -0.38 -3.16 11.31
C ASN A 363 0.92 -2.41 10.99
N PRO A 364 2.10 -2.90 11.41
CA PRO A 364 3.37 -2.22 11.17
C PRO A 364 3.64 -2.04 9.67
N PRO A 365 4.40 -1.01 9.26
CA PRO A 365 4.67 -0.74 7.85
C PRO A 365 5.44 -1.90 7.19
N TRP A 366 5.09 -2.25 5.93
CA TRP A 366 5.71 -3.31 5.16
C TRP A 366 6.53 -2.75 3.99
N GLY A 367 7.76 -3.25 3.82
CA GLY A 367 8.60 -2.88 2.68
C GLY A 367 9.03 -1.40 2.70
N TYR A 368 9.19 -0.83 3.88
CA TYR A 368 9.76 0.52 4.03
C TYR A 368 11.26 0.49 3.66
N GLU A 369 11.67 1.42 2.81
CA GLU A 369 13.06 1.52 2.36
C GLU A 369 13.84 2.47 3.26
N PHE A 370 14.69 1.92 4.12
CA PHE A 370 15.60 2.69 4.97
C PHE A 370 16.81 3.20 4.18
N SER A 371 17.21 4.45 4.43
CA SER A 371 18.48 4.99 3.96
C SER A 371 19.66 4.26 4.61
N GLU A 372 20.86 4.32 4.02
CA GLU A 372 22.04 3.65 4.60
C GLU A 372 22.38 4.17 5.99
N SER A 373 22.20 5.46 6.27
CA SER A 373 22.43 6.04 7.60
C SER A 373 21.41 5.53 8.64
N GLU A 374 20.16 5.30 8.25
CA GLU A 374 19.16 4.67 9.12
C GLU A 374 19.50 3.21 9.38
N LYS A 375 19.88 2.45 8.34
CA LYS A 375 20.29 1.04 8.48
C LYS A 375 21.45 0.86 9.45
N GLU A 376 22.45 1.77 9.42
CA GLU A 376 23.56 1.74 10.35
C GLU A 376 23.12 1.93 11.81
N LYS A 377 22.19 2.84 12.07
CA LYS A 377 21.62 3.05 13.41
C LYS A 377 20.80 1.85 13.86
N LEU A 378 19.96 1.30 12.95
CA LEU A 378 19.12 0.15 13.23
C LEU A 378 19.96 -1.10 13.57
N ARG A 379 21.05 -1.35 12.84
CA ARG A 379 21.96 -2.48 13.12
C ARG A 379 22.62 -2.42 14.50
N LYS A 380 22.79 -1.22 15.06
CA LYS A 380 23.32 -1.07 16.43
C LYS A 380 22.29 -1.43 17.51
N ASN A 381 21.00 -1.24 17.20
CA ASN A 381 19.93 -1.31 18.20
C ASN A 381 19.06 -2.57 18.07
N TYR A 382 19.03 -3.22 16.90
CA TYR A 382 18.12 -4.32 16.59
C TYR A 382 18.87 -5.53 16.04
N ARG A 383 18.62 -6.71 16.61
CA ARG A 383 19.15 -8.00 16.11
C ARG A 383 18.56 -8.33 14.74
N THR A 384 17.31 -7.97 14.53
CA THR A 384 16.58 -8.21 13.27
C THR A 384 17.11 -7.37 12.10
N ALA A 385 17.92 -6.34 12.38
CA ALA A 385 18.58 -5.53 11.35
C ALA A 385 19.90 -6.11 10.84
N SER A 386 20.28 -7.32 11.21
CA SER A 386 21.60 -7.93 10.89
C SER A 386 21.75 -8.32 9.41
N GLY A 387 20.66 -8.47 8.67
CA GLY A 387 20.65 -8.87 7.26
C GLY A 387 21.03 -7.78 6.26
N LYS A 388 21.15 -8.16 4.97
CA LYS A 388 21.34 -7.20 3.87
C LYS A 388 20.10 -6.33 3.67
N ASN A 389 18.94 -6.97 3.67
CA ASN A 389 17.64 -6.31 3.60
C ASN A 389 17.06 -6.27 5.00
N ILE A 390 16.62 -5.09 5.42
CA ILE A 390 15.98 -4.86 6.72
C ILE A 390 14.50 -4.68 6.46
N GLU A 391 13.69 -5.55 7.05
CA GLU A 391 12.23 -5.46 6.97
C GLU A 391 11.70 -4.68 8.18
N SER A 392 10.91 -3.66 7.92
CA SER A 392 10.42 -2.76 8.95
C SER A 392 9.57 -3.48 10.01
N TYR A 393 8.67 -4.38 9.63
CA TYR A 393 7.83 -5.09 10.59
C TYR A 393 8.62 -6.05 11.50
N ASP A 394 9.77 -6.57 11.09
CA ASP A 394 10.66 -7.35 11.97
C ASP A 394 11.19 -6.50 13.12
N LEU A 395 11.57 -5.26 12.82
CA LEU A 395 12.02 -4.27 13.83
C LEU A 395 10.90 -3.90 14.79
N PHE A 396 9.68 -3.68 14.25
CA PHE A 396 8.50 -3.38 15.07
C PHE A 396 8.18 -4.51 16.03
N ILE A 397 8.25 -5.77 15.58
CA ILE A 397 8.05 -6.94 16.44
C ILE A 397 9.12 -6.98 17.53
N GLU A 398 10.41 -6.89 17.16
CA GLU A 398 11.50 -6.94 18.15
C GLU A 398 11.34 -5.84 19.21
N LYS A 399 11.00 -4.62 18.81
CA LYS A 399 10.78 -3.53 19.74
C LYS A 399 9.52 -3.73 20.58
N ALA A 400 8.42 -4.18 19.97
CA ALA A 400 7.18 -4.46 20.68
C ALA A 400 7.39 -5.52 21.76
N LEU A 401 8.14 -6.59 21.48
CA LEU A 401 8.49 -7.60 22.48
C LEU A 401 9.30 -7.05 23.66
N ARG A 402 10.13 -6.00 23.44
CA ARG A 402 10.84 -5.31 24.52
C ARG A 402 9.94 -4.40 25.37
N ASN A 403 8.84 -3.90 24.77
CA ASN A 403 7.88 -3.04 25.44
C ASN A 403 6.66 -3.82 25.99
N LEU A 404 6.62 -5.12 25.83
CA LEU A 404 5.51 -5.95 26.29
C LEU A 404 5.73 -6.37 27.75
N SER A 405 4.75 -6.21 28.58
CA SER A 405 4.79 -6.70 29.97
C SER A 405 4.74 -8.24 30.01
N ILE A 406 5.16 -8.84 31.12
CA ILE A 406 4.92 -10.27 31.34
C ILE A 406 3.42 -10.55 31.29
N ASN A 407 3.04 -11.60 30.59
CA ASN A 407 1.68 -11.98 30.21
C ASN A 407 0.96 -10.98 29.30
N GLY A 408 1.67 -9.94 28.84
CA GLY A 408 1.14 -9.03 27.83
C GLY A 408 1.05 -9.71 26.45
N GLN A 409 0.22 -9.14 25.58
CA GLN A 409 -0.10 -9.69 24.26
C GLN A 409 0.28 -8.73 23.14
N LEU A 410 0.99 -9.24 22.13
CA LEU A 410 1.23 -8.58 20.86
C LEU A 410 0.26 -9.14 19.82
N SER A 411 -0.44 -8.27 19.09
CA SER A 411 -1.30 -8.70 18.00
C SER A 411 -1.10 -7.81 16.77
N PHE A 412 -0.41 -8.35 15.76
CA PHE A 412 -0.09 -7.64 14.53
C PHE A 412 -0.65 -8.32 13.30
N ILE A 413 -0.96 -7.50 12.29
CA ILE A 413 -1.20 -7.96 10.93
C ILE A 413 0.13 -7.91 10.17
N LEU A 414 0.53 -9.05 9.61
CA LEU A 414 1.86 -9.23 9.03
C LEU A 414 1.79 -9.95 7.68
N PRO A 415 2.78 -9.77 6.79
CA PRO A 415 2.96 -10.65 5.66
C PRO A 415 3.18 -12.11 6.12
N GLU A 416 2.53 -13.07 5.45
CA GLU A 416 2.72 -14.50 5.72
C GLU A 416 4.18 -14.95 5.57
N ALA A 417 4.97 -14.22 4.77
CA ALA A 417 6.40 -14.44 4.56
C ALA A 417 7.21 -14.53 5.87
N ILE A 418 6.75 -13.88 6.95
CA ILE A 418 7.41 -13.96 8.28
C ILE A 418 7.53 -15.40 8.77
N LEU A 419 6.63 -16.31 8.38
CA LEU A 419 6.63 -17.69 8.84
C LEU A 419 7.73 -18.54 8.21
N ASN A 420 8.13 -18.27 6.95
CA ASN A 420 8.92 -19.22 6.17
C ASN A 420 10.10 -18.61 5.40
N VAL A 421 10.17 -17.31 5.19
CA VAL A 421 11.29 -16.70 4.47
C VAL A 421 12.51 -16.55 5.38
N LYS A 422 13.68 -16.96 4.87
CA LYS A 422 14.96 -16.97 5.63
C LYS A 422 15.35 -15.62 6.21
N ALA A 423 15.01 -14.52 5.53
CA ALA A 423 15.32 -13.17 6.02
C ALA A 423 14.73 -12.90 7.41
N HIS A 424 13.61 -13.53 7.76
CA HIS A 424 12.90 -13.36 9.04
C HIS A 424 13.35 -14.33 10.14
N THR A 425 14.41 -15.13 9.92
CA THR A 425 14.95 -16.02 10.98
C THR A 425 15.28 -15.28 12.27
N PRO A 426 15.92 -14.07 12.27
CA PRO A 426 16.20 -13.36 13.51
C PRO A 426 14.98 -13.00 14.34
N VAL A 427 13.88 -12.55 13.71
CA VAL A 427 12.65 -12.21 14.43
C VAL A 427 11.93 -13.45 14.94
N ARG A 428 11.92 -14.56 14.18
CA ARG A 428 11.39 -15.84 14.68
C ARG A 428 12.18 -16.36 15.89
N THR A 429 13.51 -16.20 15.88
CA THR A 429 14.36 -16.51 17.04
C THR A 429 13.92 -15.68 18.26
N ALA A 430 13.75 -14.37 18.10
CA ALA A 430 13.31 -13.47 19.18
C ALA A 430 11.91 -13.87 19.71
N ILE A 431 10.99 -14.29 18.84
CA ILE A 431 9.68 -14.81 19.25
C ILE A 431 9.84 -16.08 20.10
N MET A 432 10.71 -17.01 19.68
CA MET A 432 10.89 -18.30 20.36
C MET A 432 11.52 -18.21 21.75
N GLU A 433 12.29 -17.16 22.03
CA GLU A 433 13.05 -17.03 23.27
C GLU A 433 12.17 -16.88 24.52
N SER A 434 11.09 -16.08 24.42
CA SER A 434 10.35 -15.63 25.61
C SER A 434 8.85 -15.50 25.39
N ASN A 435 8.31 -16.02 24.28
CA ASN A 435 6.92 -15.82 23.92
C ASN A 435 6.28 -17.11 23.44
N SER A 436 4.97 -17.22 23.59
CA SER A 436 4.16 -18.27 22.99
C SER A 436 3.23 -17.68 21.95
N ILE A 437 2.97 -18.43 20.88
CA ILE A 437 1.98 -18.03 19.87
C ILE A 437 0.60 -18.43 20.40
N ARG A 438 -0.29 -17.45 20.54
CA ARG A 438 -1.66 -17.65 21.03
C ARG A 438 -2.62 -17.91 19.88
N TYR A 439 -2.49 -17.11 18.81
CA TYR A 439 -3.40 -17.17 17.67
C TYR A 439 -2.67 -16.86 16.38
N LEU A 440 -2.94 -17.63 15.35
CA LEU A 440 -2.49 -17.42 13.98
C LEU A 440 -3.69 -17.55 13.04
N ASN A 441 -3.97 -16.49 12.29
CA ASN A 441 -5.04 -16.51 11.29
C ASN A 441 -4.51 -16.19 9.91
N PHE A 442 -4.70 -17.08 8.96
CA PHE A 442 -4.37 -16.90 7.56
C PHE A 442 -5.48 -16.10 6.87
N LEU A 443 -5.20 -14.86 6.50
CA LEU A 443 -6.14 -13.94 5.87
C LEU A 443 -6.13 -14.02 4.34
N GLY A 444 -5.12 -14.70 3.76
CA GLY A 444 -4.88 -14.67 2.32
C GLY A 444 -4.59 -13.25 1.81
N ASN A 445 -5.06 -12.90 0.61
CA ASN A 445 -4.91 -11.56 0.03
C ASN A 445 -5.95 -10.58 0.62
N ALA A 446 -5.77 -10.16 1.85
CA ALA A 446 -6.73 -9.37 2.61
C ALA A 446 -6.78 -7.89 2.21
N PHE A 447 -5.74 -7.37 1.56
CA PHE A 447 -5.65 -5.97 1.16
C PHE A 447 -5.93 -5.79 -0.33
N ASP A 448 -6.85 -4.89 -0.63
CA ASP A 448 -7.15 -4.52 -2.02
C ASP A 448 -5.89 -4.00 -2.71
N LYS A 449 -5.59 -4.50 -3.90
CA LYS A 449 -4.44 -4.06 -4.71
C LYS A 449 -3.04 -4.53 -4.22
N VAL A 450 -2.96 -5.33 -3.15
CA VAL A 450 -1.71 -5.93 -2.65
C VAL A 450 -1.77 -7.45 -2.83
N GLN A 451 -0.87 -8.00 -3.63
CA GLN A 451 -0.70 -9.46 -3.78
C GLN A 451 0.32 -9.95 -2.76
N CYS A 452 -0.03 -9.87 -1.50
CA CYS A 452 0.78 -10.36 -0.40
C CYS A 452 -0.14 -11.06 0.58
N PRO A 453 -0.08 -12.39 0.68
CA PRO A 453 -0.82 -13.12 1.71
C PRO A 453 -0.43 -12.62 3.10
N CYS A 454 -1.43 -12.44 3.94
CA CYS A 454 -1.29 -11.85 5.26
C CYS A 454 -1.82 -12.76 6.35
N ILE A 455 -1.33 -12.54 7.54
CA ILE A 455 -1.74 -13.23 8.76
C ILE A 455 -2.08 -12.23 9.86
N ILE A 456 -2.93 -12.64 10.81
CA ILE A 456 -2.93 -12.09 12.15
C ILE A 456 -2.06 -13.01 13.00
N LEU A 457 -1.04 -12.42 13.64
CA LEU A 457 -0.18 -13.14 14.58
C LEU A 457 -0.37 -12.55 15.97
N GLN A 458 -0.80 -13.38 16.94
CA GLN A 458 -0.89 -13.02 18.35
C GLN A 458 0.13 -13.78 19.16
N LEU A 459 0.93 -13.06 19.93
CA LEU A 459 1.93 -13.57 20.84
C LEU A 459 1.56 -13.19 22.27
N ILE A 460 1.89 -14.07 23.22
CA ILE A 460 1.88 -13.74 24.64
C ILE A 460 3.30 -13.80 25.19
N HIS A 461 3.72 -12.77 25.92
CA HIS A 461 5.04 -12.72 26.54
C HIS A 461 5.07 -13.54 27.83
N THR A 462 5.52 -14.77 27.75
CA THR A 462 5.53 -15.73 28.88
C THR A 462 6.82 -15.68 29.70
N GLY A 463 7.87 -15.03 29.20
CA GLY A 463 9.22 -15.14 29.77
C GLY A 463 9.82 -16.54 29.69
N LYS A 464 9.21 -17.43 28.91
CA LYS A 464 9.62 -18.84 28.72
C LYS A 464 9.75 -19.15 27.24
N PRO A 465 10.58 -20.15 26.86
CA PRO A 465 10.67 -20.62 25.48
C PRO A 465 9.30 -20.97 24.89
N LEU A 466 9.16 -20.81 23.58
CA LEU A 466 7.92 -20.99 22.85
C LEU A 466 7.29 -22.36 23.11
N SER A 467 6.00 -22.35 23.42
CA SER A 467 5.12 -23.51 23.43
C SER A 467 3.99 -23.32 22.44
N THR A 468 3.61 -24.40 21.75
CA THR A 468 2.47 -24.41 20.82
C THR A 468 1.20 -24.94 21.45
N VAL A 469 1.25 -25.42 22.69
CA VAL A 469 0.08 -25.96 23.39
C VAL A 469 -0.96 -24.87 23.62
N GLY A 470 -2.18 -25.10 23.14
CA GLY A 470 -3.28 -24.13 23.22
C GLY A 470 -3.26 -23.04 22.14
N MET A 471 -2.33 -23.11 21.17
CA MET A 471 -2.30 -22.22 20.03
C MET A 471 -3.51 -22.49 19.12
N GLU A 472 -4.24 -21.44 18.78
CA GLU A 472 -5.30 -21.50 17.76
C GLU A 472 -4.74 -21.14 16.38
N VAL A 473 -5.04 -21.98 15.39
CA VAL A 473 -4.72 -21.74 13.98
C VAL A 473 -6.02 -21.69 13.20
N SER A 474 -6.22 -20.64 12.45
CA SER A 474 -7.44 -20.47 11.65
C SER A 474 -7.16 -19.94 10.25
N ASP A 475 -8.03 -20.29 9.33
CA ASP A 475 -8.12 -19.73 7.99
C ASP A 475 -9.56 -19.27 7.70
N CYS A 476 -9.92 -19.08 6.40
CA CYS A 476 -11.27 -18.66 6.01
C CYS A 476 -12.36 -19.69 6.31
N SER A 477 -12.01 -20.97 6.53
CA SER A 477 -12.93 -22.11 6.61
C SER A 477 -12.82 -22.94 7.88
N HIS A 478 -11.66 -22.96 8.52
CA HIS A 478 -11.35 -23.84 9.63
C HIS A 478 -10.68 -23.10 10.78
N CYS A 479 -10.93 -23.59 12.00
CA CYS A 479 -10.20 -23.19 13.21
C CYS A 479 -9.81 -24.46 13.96
N THR A 480 -8.53 -24.61 14.26
CA THR A 480 -7.98 -25.77 14.95
C THR A 480 -7.14 -25.32 16.14
N THR A 481 -7.26 -26.01 17.27
CA THR A 481 -6.40 -25.80 18.44
C THR A 481 -5.30 -26.87 18.46
N ILE A 482 -4.05 -26.44 18.58
CA ILE A 482 -2.90 -27.34 18.73
C ILE A 482 -2.80 -27.75 20.19
N LEU A 483 -2.89 -29.08 20.46
CA LEU A 483 -2.87 -29.66 21.80
C LEU A 483 -1.49 -30.20 22.17
N THR A 484 -0.60 -30.36 21.18
CA THR A 484 0.76 -30.91 21.38
C THR A 484 1.81 -29.83 21.39
N ASN A 485 2.90 -30.01 22.13
CA ASN A 485 4.03 -29.12 22.06
C ASN A 485 4.94 -29.51 20.88
N ARG A 486 4.77 -28.82 19.75
CA ARG A 486 5.49 -29.10 18.51
C ARG A 486 6.92 -28.57 18.57
N LYS A 487 7.86 -29.32 18.03
CA LYS A 487 9.24 -28.84 17.80
C LYS A 487 9.23 -27.87 16.63
N ILE A 488 9.52 -26.61 16.91
CA ILE A 488 9.57 -25.54 15.91
C ILE A 488 10.99 -25.05 15.78
N SER A 489 11.42 -24.79 14.55
CA SER A 489 12.70 -24.19 14.22
C SER A 489 12.50 -22.72 13.84
N ALA A 490 13.43 -21.84 14.25
CA ALA A 490 13.43 -20.47 13.77
C ALA A 490 13.64 -20.34 12.25
N GLU A 491 14.13 -21.39 11.59
CA GLU A 491 14.25 -21.40 10.13
C GLU A 491 12.89 -21.44 9.43
N TYR A 492 11.90 -22.10 10.07
CA TYR A 492 10.61 -22.32 9.45
C TYR A 492 9.51 -22.55 10.49
N PHE A 493 8.46 -21.70 10.46
CA PHE A 493 7.25 -21.85 11.26
C PHE A 493 6.16 -22.51 10.42
N SER A 494 5.86 -23.79 10.66
CA SER A 494 4.79 -24.50 9.98
C SER A 494 3.69 -24.89 10.96
N PHE A 495 2.46 -24.49 10.64
CA PHE A 495 1.28 -24.74 11.47
C PHE A 495 0.08 -25.25 10.65
N HIS A 496 0.30 -25.66 9.40
CA HIS A 496 -0.77 -26.12 8.51
C HIS A 496 -1.24 -27.54 8.77
N THR A 497 -0.46 -28.32 9.52
CA THR A 497 -0.81 -29.70 9.84
C THR A 497 -1.65 -29.79 11.12
N THR A 498 -2.56 -30.76 11.17
CA THR A 498 -3.25 -31.17 12.41
C THR A 498 -2.29 -31.86 13.37
N ASP A 499 -2.66 -32.05 14.64
CA ASP A 499 -1.85 -32.82 15.59
C ASP A 499 -1.69 -34.31 15.19
N ALA A 500 -2.70 -34.88 14.51
CA ALA A 500 -2.63 -36.23 13.98
C ALA A 500 -1.65 -36.39 12.82
N GLU A 501 -1.50 -35.35 11.98
CA GLU A 501 -0.54 -35.36 10.87
C GLU A 501 0.88 -34.99 11.31
N TYR A 502 1.02 -34.35 12.48
CA TYR A 502 2.32 -33.98 13.03
C TYR A 502 3.04 -35.15 13.72
N GLN A 503 2.31 -36.12 14.26
CA GLN A 503 2.84 -37.36 14.90
C GLN A 503 3.47 -38.30 13.87
#